data_b3330fec521dbc97a501ea877b6b804d
#
_entry.id   b3330fec521dbc97a501ea877b6b804d
#
_cell.length_a   1.000
_cell.length_b   1.000
_cell.length_c   1.000
_cell.angle_alpha   90.00
_cell.angle_beta   90.00
_cell.angle_gamma   90.00
#
_symmetry.space_group_name_H-M   'P 1'
#
loop_
_entity.id
_entity.type
_entity.pdbx_description
1 polymer ?
#
loop_
_entity_poly.entity_id
_entity_poly.type
_entity_poly.pdbx_seq_one_letter_code
_entity_poly.pdbx_strand_id
1 'polypeptide(L)'
;MENARIKAIAVSKETGNLSLADDSGLSVEALGGAPGIYSSRYASSDKERIEKLLAELKPFSNRKAKFECALCIASGEEVLIEVSGFCEGLITFSPKGENGFGYDPIFEVSGLGETFAEMDYEKKKQIGHRGNAFKFLRPELKKLFA
;
A
#
# COMPACT_ATOMS: atom_id res chain seq x y z
N MET A 1 -1.25 8.37 -5.22
CA MET A 1 -0.18 9.36 -5.52
C MET A 1 -0.46 10.74 -4.91
N GLU A 2 -1.66 11.26 -5.09
CA GLU A 2 -2.02 12.60 -4.58
C GLU A 2 -1.88 12.74 -3.06
N ASN A 3 -2.31 11.75 -2.28
CA ASN A 3 -2.19 11.80 -0.82
C ASN A 3 -0.72 11.83 -0.35
N ALA A 4 0.16 11.13 -1.05
CA ALA A 4 1.60 11.18 -0.75
C ALA A 4 2.18 12.57 -1.02
N ARG A 5 1.76 13.23 -2.12
CA ARG A 5 2.17 14.61 -2.43
C ARG A 5 1.73 15.58 -1.33
N ILE A 6 0.46 15.50 -0.94
CA ILE A 6 -0.11 16.39 0.08
C ILE A 6 0.67 16.27 1.39
N LYS A 7 0.95 15.03 1.82
CA LYS A 7 1.72 14.79 3.04
C LYS A 7 3.15 15.32 2.93
N ALA A 8 3.83 15.01 1.82
CA ALA A 8 5.22 15.41 1.63
C ALA A 8 5.37 16.93 1.60
N ILE A 9 4.51 17.62 0.87
CA ILE A 9 4.51 19.08 0.77
C ILE A 9 4.23 19.71 2.14
N ALA A 10 3.22 19.22 2.85
CA ALA A 10 2.86 19.75 4.16
C ALA A 10 4.02 19.66 5.16
N VAL A 11 4.67 18.50 5.25
CA VAL A 11 5.81 18.31 6.15
C VAL A 11 7.02 19.14 5.72
N SER A 12 7.31 19.20 4.43
CA SER A 12 8.42 19.98 3.93
C SER A 12 8.26 21.48 4.20
N LYS A 13 7.05 22.01 4.01
CA LYS A 13 6.74 23.42 4.31
C LYS A 13 6.88 23.74 5.79
N GLU A 14 6.39 22.84 6.64
CA GLU A 14 6.44 23.02 8.10
C GLU A 14 7.86 22.94 8.65
N THR A 15 8.67 22.02 8.17
CA THR A 15 10.03 21.79 8.68
C THR A 15 11.11 22.59 7.97
N GLY A 16 10.85 23.07 6.76
CA GLY A 16 11.86 23.72 5.92
C GLY A 16 12.87 22.76 5.31
N ASN A 17 12.62 21.45 5.40
CA ASN A 17 13.51 20.39 4.93
C ASN A 17 12.88 19.58 3.80
N LEU A 18 13.71 18.79 3.10
CA LEU A 18 13.20 17.74 2.23
C LEU A 18 12.38 16.78 3.06
N SER A 19 11.26 16.31 2.50
CA SER A 19 10.44 15.30 3.16
C SER A 19 10.12 14.16 2.22
N LEU A 20 10.00 12.97 2.79
CA LEU A 20 9.52 11.77 2.12
C LEU A 20 8.21 11.36 2.77
N ALA A 21 7.18 11.19 1.96
CA ALA A 21 5.90 10.66 2.43
C ALA A 21 5.50 9.43 1.62
N ASP A 22 4.78 8.54 2.26
CA ASP A 22 4.21 7.37 1.61
C ASP A 22 2.70 7.36 1.76
N ASP A 23 2.04 6.68 0.84
CA ASP A 23 0.62 6.40 0.91
C ASP A 23 0.37 5.04 0.28
N SER A 24 -0.31 4.18 1.02
CA SER A 24 -0.62 2.82 0.58
C SER A 24 -2.12 2.60 0.53
N GLY A 25 -2.56 1.83 -0.44
CA GLY A 25 -3.97 1.50 -0.59
C GLY A 25 -4.17 0.12 -1.21
N LEU A 26 -5.28 -0.49 -0.87
CA LEU A 26 -5.74 -1.76 -1.43
C LEU A 26 -6.87 -1.49 -2.41
N SER A 27 -6.72 -1.98 -3.63
CA SER A 27 -7.77 -1.90 -4.66
C SER A 27 -8.29 -3.28 -4.96
N VAL A 28 -9.61 -3.46 -4.88
CA VAL A 28 -10.27 -4.74 -5.15
C VAL A 28 -11.08 -4.60 -6.44
N GLU A 29 -10.75 -5.41 -7.43
CA GLU A 29 -11.33 -5.29 -8.78
C GLU A 29 -12.85 -5.40 -8.78
N ALA A 30 -13.42 -6.41 -8.10
CA ALA A 30 -14.86 -6.63 -8.03
C ALA A 30 -15.62 -5.46 -7.38
N LEU A 31 -14.95 -4.64 -6.60
CA LEU A 31 -15.53 -3.47 -5.93
C LEU A 31 -15.21 -2.16 -6.64
N GLY A 32 -14.82 -2.23 -7.91
CA GLY A 32 -14.49 -1.03 -8.69
C GLY A 32 -13.24 -0.30 -8.21
N GLY A 33 -12.34 -0.98 -7.51
CA GLY A 33 -11.13 -0.40 -6.96
C GLY A 33 -11.23 0.01 -5.49
N ALA A 34 -12.40 -0.12 -4.86
CA ALA A 34 -12.53 0.15 -3.43
C ALA A 34 -11.80 -0.93 -2.62
N PRO A 35 -11.33 -0.63 -1.40
CA PRO A 35 -11.43 0.65 -0.68
C PRO A 35 -10.45 1.74 -1.19
N GLY A 36 -9.43 1.41 -1.96
CA GLY A 36 -8.56 2.39 -2.62
C GLY A 36 -7.98 3.42 -1.67
N ILE A 37 -8.20 4.70 -1.95
CA ILE A 37 -7.69 5.81 -1.13
C ILE A 37 -8.30 5.83 0.29
N TYR A 38 -9.39 5.12 0.50
CA TYR A 38 -10.07 5.04 1.80
C TYR A 38 -9.67 3.81 2.61
N SER A 39 -8.63 3.06 2.17
CA SER A 39 -8.22 1.80 2.82
C SER A 39 -8.02 1.92 4.32
N SER A 40 -7.37 2.97 4.80
CA SER A 40 -7.14 3.19 6.24
C SER A 40 -8.38 3.70 6.99
N ARG A 41 -9.37 4.21 6.27
CA ARG A 41 -10.59 4.81 6.83
C ARG A 41 -11.85 3.99 6.54
N TYR A 42 -11.68 2.78 6.01
CA TYR A 42 -12.78 1.91 5.60
C TYR A 42 -13.64 1.43 6.79
N ALA A 43 -13.02 1.29 7.95
CA ALA A 43 -13.67 0.99 9.23
C ALA A 43 -12.76 1.48 10.37
N SER A 44 -13.18 1.32 11.62
CA SER A 44 -12.47 1.87 12.78
C SER A 44 -11.30 1.03 13.28
N SER A 45 -11.18 -0.22 12.85
CA SER A 45 -10.06 -1.11 13.22
C SER A 45 -9.70 -2.04 12.08
N ASP A 46 -8.51 -2.65 12.16
CA ASP A 46 -8.09 -3.63 11.16
C ASP A 46 -9.06 -4.82 11.08
N LYS A 47 -9.51 -5.30 12.24
CA LYS A 47 -10.49 -6.38 12.30
C LYS A 47 -11.80 -6.01 11.60
N GLU A 48 -12.30 -4.81 11.86
CA GLU A 48 -13.54 -4.33 11.24
C GLU A 48 -13.38 -4.08 9.75
N ARG A 49 -12.22 -3.60 9.31
CA ARG A 49 -11.90 -3.41 7.89
C ARG A 49 -11.92 -4.74 7.15
N ILE A 50 -11.31 -5.77 7.73
CA ILE A 50 -11.29 -7.11 7.18
C ILE A 50 -12.70 -7.69 7.09
N GLU A 51 -13.47 -7.60 8.18
CA GLU A 51 -14.84 -8.10 8.24
C GLU A 51 -15.73 -7.42 7.19
N LYS A 52 -15.63 -6.12 7.07
CA LYS A 52 -16.38 -5.33 6.10
C LYS A 52 -16.05 -5.72 4.66
N LEU A 53 -14.76 -5.84 4.35
CA LEU A 53 -14.32 -6.20 3.01
C LEU A 53 -14.76 -7.61 2.63
N LEU A 54 -14.62 -8.57 3.53
CA LEU A 54 -15.06 -9.94 3.28
C LEU A 54 -16.58 -10.02 3.09
N ALA A 55 -17.35 -9.23 3.85
CA ALA A 55 -18.79 -9.16 3.71
C ALA A 55 -19.20 -8.58 2.34
N GLU A 56 -18.54 -7.51 1.91
CA GLU A 56 -18.81 -6.88 0.61
C GLU A 56 -18.43 -7.78 -0.57
N LEU A 57 -17.41 -8.61 -0.41
CA LEU A 57 -16.96 -9.55 -1.44
C LEU A 57 -17.73 -10.86 -1.49
N LYS A 58 -18.57 -11.13 -0.50
CA LYS A 58 -19.30 -12.39 -0.41
C LYS A 58 -20.04 -12.79 -1.68
N PRO A 59 -20.75 -11.88 -2.42
CA PRO A 59 -21.44 -12.25 -3.66
C PRO A 59 -20.52 -12.41 -4.87
N PHE A 60 -19.24 -12.11 -4.75
CA PHE A 60 -18.31 -12.09 -5.88
C PHE A 60 -17.36 -13.28 -5.90
N SER A 61 -17.19 -13.91 -7.05
CA SER A 61 -16.16 -14.94 -7.26
C SER A 61 -14.82 -14.33 -7.65
N ASN A 62 -14.83 -13.14 -8.26
CA ASN A 62 -13.60 -12.40 -8.57
C ASN A 62 -13.01 -11.82 -7.30
N ARG A 63 -11.81 -12.32 -6.94
CA ARG A 63 -11.12 -11.92 -5.72
C ARG A 63 -9.84 -11.13 -6.01
N LYS A 64 -9.62 -10.75 -7.26
CA LYS A 64 -8.41 -10.02 -7.66
C LYS A 64 -8.28 -8.68 -6.95
N ALA A 65 -7.09 -8.42 -6.47
CA ALA A 65 -6.77 -7.20 -5.76
C ALA A 65 -5.30 -6.83 -5.95
N LYS A 66 -4.97 -5.59 -5.65
CA LYS A 66 -3.56 -5.15 -5.62
C LYS A 66 -3.36 -4.11 -4.53
N PHE A 67 -2.19 -4.15 -3.91
CA PHE A 67 -1.71 -3.07 -3.09
C PHE A 67 -0.84 -2.13 -3.92
N GLU A 68 -0.97 -0.84 -3.66
CA GLU A 68 -0.09 0.19 -4.22
C GLU A 68 0.54 0.97 -3.08
N CYS A 69 1.84 1.27 -3.20
CA CYS A 69 2.52 2.23 -2.33
C CYS A 69 3.04 3.36 -3.21
N ALA A 70 2.60 4.57 -2.95
CA ALA A 70 3.12 5.78 -3.59
C ALA A 70 4.12 6.44 -2.66
N LEU A 71 5.29 6.81 -3.18
CA LEU A 71 6.32 7.54 -2.45
C LEU A 71 6.54 8.89 -3.12
N CYS A 72 6.61 9.94 -2.33
CA CYS A 72 6.81 11.30 -2.81
C CYS A 72 7.87 12.01 -1.98
N ILE A 73 8.84 12.65 -2.65
CA ILE A 73 9.80 13.54 -2.01
C ILE A 73 9.50 14.96 -2.47
N ALA A 74 9.38 15.86 -1.52
CA ALA A 74 9.08 17.25 -1.76
C ALA A 74 10.08 18.18 -1.09
N SER A 75 10.28 19.35 -1.70
CA SER A 75 11.04 20.48 -1.15
C SER A 75 10.11 21.70 -1.21
N GLY A 76 9.59 22.13 -0.05
CA GLY A 76 8.54 23.14 -0.01
C GLY A 76 7.30 22.66 -0.77
N GLU A 77 6.89 23.43 -1.76
CA GLU A 77 5.75 23.08 -2.62
C GLU A 77 6.15 22.30 -3.87
N GLU A 78 7.46 22.10 -4.07
CA GLU A 78 7.96 21.40 -5.25
C GLU A 78 8.08 19.91 -5.00
N VAL A 79 7.45 19.11 -5.86
CA VAL A 79 7.59 17.66 -5.86
C VAL A 79 8.80 17.30 -6.69
N LEU A 80 9.80 16.68 -6.06
CA LEU A 80 11.06 16.31 -6.71
C LEU A 80 11.04 14.89 -7.27
N ILE A 81 10.42 13.97 -6.57
CA ILE A 81 10.37 12.55 -6.95
C ILE A 81 8.99 11.99 -6.60
N GLU A 82 8.42 11.23 -7.52
CA GLU A 82 7.22 10.42 -7.28
C GLU A 82 7.43 9.05 -7.91
N VAL A 83 7.23 8.00 -7.12
CA VAL A 83 7.28 6.62 -7.60
C VAL A 83 6.14 5.82 -6.98
N SER A 84 5.77 4.71 -7.63
CA SER A 84 4.79 3.77 -7.10
C SER A 84 5.29 2.35 -7.24
N GLY A 85 4.95 1.53 -6.26
CA GLY A 85 5.18 0.10 -6.31
C GLY A 85 3.87 -0.64 -6.08
N PHE A 86 3.73 -1.80 -6.71
CA PHE A 86 2.51 -2.60 -6.66
C PHE A 86 2.82 -4.03 -6.24
N CYS A 87 1.81 -4.69 -5.66
CA CYS A 87 1.82 -6.12 -5.44
C CYS A 87 0.43 -6.66 -5.75
N GLU A 88 0.34 -7.57 -6.72
CA GLU A 88 -0.92 -8.17 -7.11
C GLU A 88 -1.22 -9.42 -6.27
N GLY A 89 -2.49 -9.67 -6.02
CA GLY A 89 -2.92 -10.80 -5.23
C GLY A 89 -4.41 -11.06 -5.32
N LEU A 90 -4.86 -11.88 -4.38
CA LEU A 90 -6.26 -12.29 -4.24
C LEU A 90 -6.71 -12.06 -2.80
N ILE A 91 -7.95 -11.65 -2.62
CA ILE A 91 -8.55 -11.58 -1.30
C ILE A 91 -9.01 -12.98 -0.90
N THR A 92 -8.53 -13.48 0.24
CA THR A 92 -8.91 -14.79 0.77
C THR A 92 -10.33 -14.79 1.30
N PHE A 93 -10.88 -15.97 1.58
CA PHE A 93 -12.23 -16.09 2.15
C PHE A 93 -12.22 -15.93 3.68
N SER A 94 -11.08 -16.11 4.31
CA SER A 94 -10.91 -15.98 5.75
C SER A 94 -9.48 -15.53 6.06
N PRO A 95 -9.25 -14.88 7.21
CA PRO A 95 -7.91 -14.45 7.61
C PRO A 95 -6.94 -15.63 7.81
N LYS A 96 -5.69 -15.43 7.38
CA LYS A 96 -4.58 -16.40 7.55
C LYS A 96 -3.32 -15.64 7.92
N GLY A 97 -2.68 -16.07 9.00
CA GLY A 97 -1.44 -15.48 9.48
C GLY A 97 -1.68 -14.39 10.53
N GLU A 98 -0.62 -14.02 11.22
CA GLU A 98 -0.70 -13.10 12.36
C GLU A 98 0.29 -11.94 12.25
N ASN A 99 1.14 -11.93 11.23
CA ASN A 99 2.14 -10.88 11.03
C ASN A 99 1.55 -9.69 10.31
N GLY A 100 2.24 -8.56 10.39
CA GLY A 100 1.86 -7.36 9.67
C GLY A 100 0.67 -6.62 10.28
N PHE A 101 -0.07 -5.93 9.45
CA PHE A 101 -1.17 -5.06 9.88
C PHE A 101 -2.18 -4.87 8.74
N GLY A 102 -3.26 -4.17 9.01
CA GLY A 102 -4.27 -3.82 8.00
C GLY A 102 -4.91 -5.05 7.38
N TYR A 103 -4.90 -5.12 6.06
CA TYR A 103 -5.53 -6.20 5.29
C TYR A 103 -4.60 -7.40 5.07
N ASP A 104 -3.40 -7.41 5.65
CA ASP A 104 -2.40 -8.45 5.43
C ASP A 104 -2.93 -9.88 5.60
N PRO A 105 -3.79 -10.18 6.59
CA PRO A 105 -4.30 -11.55 6.78
C PRO A 105 -5.20 -12.07 5.66
N ILE A 106 -5.73 -11.20 4.81
CA ILE A 106 -6.64 -11.60 3.74
C ILE A 106 -6.10 -11.29 2.34
N PHE A 107 -4.87 -10.83 2.23
CA PHE A 107 -4.22 -10.55 0.94
C PHE A 107 -3.22 -11.65 0.62
N GLU A 108 -3.59 -12.56 -0.28
CA GLU A 108 -2.75 -13.65 -0.75
C GLU A 108 -1.98 -13.20 -1.99
N VAL A 109 -0.65 -13.25 -1.94
CA VAL A 109 0.19 -12.80 -3.05
C VAL A 109 0.09 -13.76 -4.23
N SER A 110 -0.13 -13.21 -5.42
CA SER A 110 -0.24 -14.00 -6.65
C SER A 110 0.99 -14.85 -6.88
N GLY A 111 0.76 -16.14 -7.14
CA GLY A 111 1.83 -17.09 -7.43
C GLY A 111 2.54 -17.68 -6.23
N LEU A 112 2.28 -17.20 -5.00
CA LEU A 112 2.96 -17.71 -3.80
C LEU A 112 2.06 -18.54 -2.89
N GLY A 113 0.75 -18.36 -2.95
CA GLY A 113 -0.19 -19.08 -2.09
C GLY A 113 -0.09 -18.72 -0.62
N GLU A 114 0.55 -17.60 -0.29
CA GLU A 114 0.69 -17.11 1.09
C GLU A 114 0.11 -15.71 1.19
N THR A 115 -0.49 -15.39 2.35
CA THR A 115 -0.89 -14.01 2.65
C THR A 115 0.32 -13.23 3.19
N PHE A 116 0.24 -11.89 3.14
CA PHE A 116 1.27 -11.06 3.77
C PHE A 116 1.42 -11.37 5.27
N ALA A 117 0.33 -11.72 5.95
CA ALA A 117 0.37 -12.03 7.38
C ALA A 117 1.01 -13.39 7.68
N GLU A 118 1.17 -14.25 6.68
CA GLU A 118 1.87 -15.52 6.80
C GLU A 118 3.37 -15.40 6.53
N MET A 119 3.84 -14.24 6.08
CA MET A 119 5.23 -13.98 5.73
C MET A 119 5.97 -13.30 6.88
N ASP A 120 7.29 -13.54 6.96
CA ASP A 120 8.12 -12.72 7.83
C ASP A 120 8.36 -11.34 7.19
N TYR A 121 8.91 -10.42 7.97
CA TYR A 121 9.16 -9.05 7.54
C TYR A 121 10.06 -8.98 6.28
N GLU A 122 11.13 -9.78 6.26
CA GLU A 122 12.09 -9.75 5.15
C GLU A 122 11.47 -10.22 3.84
N LYS A 123 10.67 -11.28 3.87
CA LYS A 123 9.97 -11.77 2.68
C LYS A 123 8.96 -10.76 2.16
N LYS A 124 8.15 -10.19 3.04
CA LYS A 124 7.17 -9.16 2.67
C LYS A 124 7.86 -7.95 2.06
N LYS A 125 8.98 -7.51 2.64
CA LYS A 125 9.77 -6.39 2.14
C LYS A 125 10.29 -6.62 0.72
N GLN A 126 10.69 -7.84 0.39
CA GLN A 126 11.22 -8.16 -0.94
C GLN A 126 10.16 -8.16 -2.02
N ILE A 127 8.95 -8.59 -1.72
CA ILE A 127 7.89 -8.81 -2.71
C ILE A 127 6.70 -7.85 -2.59
N GLY A 128 6.57 -7.16 -1.47
CA GLY A 128 5.45 -6.29 -1.20
C GLY A 128 5.49 -4.97 -1.98
N HIS A 129 4.36 -4.29 -1.99
CA HIS A 129 4.17 -3.02 -2.70
C HIS A 129 5.14 -1.92 -2.22
N ARG A 130 5.34 -1.80 -0.91
CA ARG A 130 6.26 -0.79 -0.34
C ARG A 130 7.70 -1.07 -0.72
N GLY A 131 8.15 -2.31 -0.61
CA GLY A 131 9.49 -2.71 -1.05
C GLY A 131 9.71 -2.44 -2.55
N ASN A 132 8.71 -2.71 -3.37
CA ASN A 132 8.76 -2.42 -4.80
C ASN A 132 8.86 -0.92 -5.07
N ALA A 133 8.11 -0.09 -4.34
CA ALA A 133 8.20 1.36 -4.45
C ALA A 133 9.61 1.87 -4.11
N PHE A 134 10.22 1.36 -3.04
CA PHE A 134 11.58 1.75 -2.66
C PHE A 134 12.63 1.31 -3.69
N LYS A 135 12.41 0.21 -4.38
CA LYS A 135 13.31 -0.21 -5.49
C LYS A 135 13.32 0.82 -6.62
N PHE A 136 12.18 1.43 -6.92
CA PHE A 136 12.10 2.49 -7.92
C PHE A 136 12.62 3.82 -7.39
N LEU A 137 12.51 4.07 -6.10
CA LEU A 137 12.96 5.32 -5.48
C LEU A 137 14.48 5.45 -5.48
N ARG A 138 15.20 4.36 -5.20
CA ARG A 138 16.68 4.39 -5.07
C ARG A 138 17.42 5.03 -6.23
N PRO A 139 17.18 4.64 -7.49
CA PRO A 139 17.88 5.27 -8.61
C PRO A 139 17.54 6.74 -8.77
N GLU A 140 16.31 7.15 -8.44
CA GLU A 140 15.91 8.55 -8.50
C GLU A 140 16.59 9.38 -7.42
N LEU A 141 16.76 8.83 -6.21
CA LEU A 141 17.52 9.47 -5.14
C LEU A 141 18.99 9.67 -5.53
N LYS A 142 19.60 8.67 -6.17
CA LYS A 142 20.99 8.78 -6.63
C LYS A 142 21.14 9.91 -7.65
N LYS A 143 20.19 10.08 -8.55
CA LYS A 143 20.19 11.19 -9.51
C LYS A 143 20.03 12.53 -8.82
N LEU A 144 19.16 12.61 -7.82
CA LEU A 144 18.87 13.84 -7.10
C LEU A 144 20.10 14.35 -6.30
N PHE A 145 20.88 13.44 -5.72
CA PHE A 145 22.02 13.76 -4.89
C PHE A 145 23.37 13.55 -5.58
N ALA A 146 23.37 13.31 -6.89
CA ALA A 146 24.59 13.13 -7.67
C ALA A 146 25.34 14.47 -7.87
#